data_57dd06399dc0db849fe8b90babf9c60b
#
_entry.id   57dd06399dc0db849fe8b90babf9c60b
#
_cell.length_a   1.000
_cell.length_b   1.000
_cell.length_c   1.000
_cell.angle_alpha   90.00
_cell.angle_beta   90.00
_cell.angle_gamma   90.00
#
_symmetry.space_group_name_H-M   'P 1'
#
loop_
_entity.id
_entity.type
_entity.pdbx_description
1 polymer ?
#
loop_
_entity_poly.entity_id
_entity_poly.type
_entity_poly.pdbx_seq_one_letter_code
_entity_poly.pdbx_strand_id
1 'polypeptide(L)'
;MTHCFSRRSFLKGSAAAAAALTSPLFPADAAFSETENGLFSPVSALCQTQYGPVKGREGENGQLCWYGIPYGAAPTGESRWTAPQEPARWLTVRDCTSPAPAAYQYTTFPLGTEDCLTLDIYSSAEAKKRPVLVYLHGSAATGSSLELPGSELVRDAGCVFVALNYRLGLFGWNCLPALTSGSDAAGNFALLDIARALDWVKENIHRFGGDADNITLCGFSDGGRMAAALAGSPLFRERFQKAVAISGGLSLADPDAAAQKLAENFAPLAVEDGRFADTAWARRSEPNNLPLPDGC
;
A
#
# COMPACT_ATOMS: atom_id res chain seq x y z
N MET A 1 7.90 -10.36 36.46
CA MET A 1 9.25 -10.70 35.95
C MET A 1 9.34 -10.21 34.54
N THR A 2 9.93 -9.05 34.37
CA THR A 2 10.12 -8.38 33.07
C THR A 2 11.35 -8.97 32.41
N HIS A 3 11.17 -9.81 31.38
CA HIS A 3 12.28 -10.26 30.54
C HIS A 3 12.73 -9.12 29.64
N CYS A 4 13.83 -8.51 30.00
CA CYS A 4 14.53 -7.52 29.18
C CYS A 4 15.24 -8.27 28.03
N PHE A 5 14.76 -8.12 26.80
CA PHE A 5 15.43 -8.65 25.61
C PHE A 5 16.71 -7.86 25.35
N SER A 6 17.86 -8.55 25.33
CA SER A 6 19.14 -7.91 25.02
C SER A 6 19.24 -7.58 23.52
N ARG A 7 20.07 -6.56 23.18
CA ARG A 7 20.37 -6.19 21.77
C ARG A 7 20.87 -7.41 20.93
N ARG A 8 21.54 -8.36 21.56
CA ARG A 8 22.01 -9.59 20.92
C ARG A 8 20.88 -10.55 20.56
N SER A 9 19.82 -10.59 21.38
CA SER A 9 18.62 -11.40 21.08
C SER A 9 17.79 -10.77 19.98
N PHE A 10 17.75 -9.43 19.90
CA PHE A 10 17.12 -8.69 18.82
C PHE A 10 17.81 -8.93 17.48
N LEU A 11 19.15 -8.84 17.44
CA LEU A 11 19.92 -9.10 16.21
C LEU A 11 19.80 -10.55 15.73
N LYS A 12 19.70 -11.52 16.65
CA LYS A 12 19.45 -12.92 16.27
C LYS A 12 18.02 -13.15 15.77
N GLY A 13 17.04 -12.44 16.34
CA GLY A 13 15.66 -12.45 15.85
C GLY A 13 15.53 -11.79 14.48
N SER A 14 16.22 -10.68 14.25
CA SER A 14 16.25 -9.97 12.97
C SER A 14 16.94 -10.79 11.87
N ALA A 15 18.03 -11.52 12.21
CA ALA A 15 18.68 -12.41 11.27
C ALA A 15 17.80 -13.64 10.93
N ALA A 16 17.01 -14.14 11.87
CA ALA A 16 16.05 -15.20 11.60
C ALA A 16 14.86 -14.73 10.76
N ALA A 17 14.42 -13.48 10.94
CA ALA A 17 13.39 -12.86 10.09
C ALA A 17 13.91 -12.57 8.68
N ALA A 18 15.18 -12.14 8.55
CA ALA A 18 15.83 -11.98 7.25
C ALA A 18 16.05 -13.34 6.56
N ALA A 19 16.42 -14.38 7.32
CA ALA A 19 16.53 -15.75 6.79
C ALA A 19 15.16 -16.34 6.39
N ALA A 20 14.06 -15.93 7.02
CA ALA A 20 12.72 -16.30 6.61
C ALA A 20 12.27 -15.62 5.28
N LEU A 21 12.84 -14.44 4.96
CA LEU A 21 12.66 -13.78 3.68
C LEU A 21 13.57 -14.37 2.58
N THR A 22 14.70 -14.97 2.94
CA THR A 22 15.63 -15.62 2.01
C THR A 22 15.44 -17.12 1.87
N SER A 23 14.76 -17.79 2.81
CA SER A 23 14.24 -19.14 2.58
C SER A 23 13.12 -19.03 1.56
N PRO A 24 13.06 -19.89 0.53
CA PRO A 24 11.96 -19.85 -0.42
C PRO A 24 10.66 -20.02 0.37
N LEU A 25 9.99 -18.89 0.63
CA LEU A 25 8.61 -18.85 1.16
C LEU A 25 7.66 -19.63 0.24
N PHE A 26 8.20 -20.06 -0.88
CA PHE A 26 7.55 -20.85 -1.91
C PHE A 26 8.39 -22.11 -2.14
N PRO A 27 7.80 -23.30 -2.13
CA PRO A 27 8.53 -24.50 -2.51
C PRO A 27 9.08 -24.32 -3.94
N ALA A 28 10.40 -24.43 -4.06
CA ALA A 28 11.09 -24.35 -5.34
C ALA A 28 10.64 -25.46 -6.31
N ASP A 29 9.97 -26.48 -5.80
CA ASP A 29 9.49 -27.67 -6.50
C ASP A 29 7.95 -27.73 -6.55
N ALA A 30 7.25 -26.63 -6.85
CA ALA A 30 5.96 -26.79 -7.48
C ALA A 30 6.25 -27.27 -8.91
N ALA A 31 6.45 -28.59 -9.07
CA ALA A 31 6.52 -29.25 -10.36
C ALA A 31 5.26 -28.85 -11.15
N PHE A 32 5.42 -27.92 -12.06
CA PHE A 32 4.38 -27.57 -13.02
C PHE A 32 4.20 -28.79 -13.92
N SER A 33 3.05 -29.43 -13.82
CA SER A 33 2.63 -30.40 -14.81
C SER A 33 2.56 -29.65 -16.16
N GLU A 34 3.46 -29.99 -17.06
CA GLU A 34 3.42 -29.56 -18.44
C GLU A 34 2.22 -30.22 -19.14
N THR A 35 1.06 -29.61 -19.05
CA THR A 35 -0.02 -29.89 -20.01
C THR A 35 -0.93 -28.66 -20.07
N GLU A 36 -0.54 -27.75 -20.95
CA GLU A 36 -1.47 -27.03 -21.83
C GLU A 36 -0.62 -26.14 -22.76
N ASN A 37 -0.68 -26.46 -24.06
CA ASN A 37 -0.10 -25.67 -25.13
C ASN A 37 -0.84 -24.33 -25.28
N GLY A 38 -0.67 -23.45 -24.32
CA GLY A 38 -1.00 -22.04 -24.42
C GLY A 38 0.25 -21.26 -24.75
N LEU A 39 0.30 -20.63 -25.91
CA LEU A 39 1.32 -19.65 -26.30
C LEU A 39 1.33 -18.48 -25.29
N PHE A 40 2.07 -18.65 -24.19
CA PHE A 40 2.32 -17.56 -23.27
C PHE A 40 3.39 -16.65 -23.89
N SER A 41 2.98 -15.49 -24.33
CA SER A 41 3.92 -14.44 -24.69
C SER A 41 4.69 -13.99 -23.42
N PRO A 42 5.97 -13.65 -23.51
CA PRO A 42 6.71 -13.08 -22.41
C PRO A 42 6.03 -11.78 -21.92
N VAL A 43 6.19 -11.46 -20.64
CA VAL A 43 5.68 -10.18 -20.09
C VAL A 43 6.42 -9.04 -20.80
N SER A 44 5.66 -8.06 -21.26
CA SER A 44 6.19 -6.88 -21.95
C SER A 44 6.18 -5.68 -21.02
N ALA A 45 7.12 -4.76 -21.17
CA ALA A 45 7.09 -3.47 -20.49
C ALA A 45 5.83 -2.65 -20.82
N LEU A 46 5.17 -2.91 -21.95
CA LEU A 46 3.86 -2.36 -22.28
C LEU A 46 2.78 -3.38 -21.90
N CYS A 47 2.01 -3.05 -20.87
CA CYS A 47 0.92 -3.90 -20.36
C CYS A 47 -0.43 -3.20 -20.49
N GLN A 48 -1.48 -3.98 -20.77
CA GLN A 48 -2.86 -3.48 -20.78
C GLN A 48 -3.52 -3.81 -19.44
N THR A 49 -3.84 -2.80 -18.64
CA THR A 49 -4.69 -2.97 -17.44
C THR A 49 -6.16 -2.83 -17.80
N GLN A 50 -7.06 -3.16 -16.88
CA GLN A 50 -8.49 -2.92 -17.09
C GLN A 50 -8.85 -1.44 -17.20
N TYR A 51 -7.97 -0.53 -16.74
CA TYR A 51 -8.20 0.90 -16.79
C TYR A 51 -7.52 1.58 -17.96
N GLY A 52 -6.50 0.97 -18.53
CA GLY A 52 -5.79 1.49 -19.71
C GLY A 52 -4.37 0.92 -19.84
N PRO A 53 -3.67 1.23 -20.93
CA PRO A 53 -2.31 0.76 -21.16
C PRO A 53 -1.29 1.51 -20.30
N VAL A 54 -0.30 0.77 -19.78
CA VAL A 54 0.81 1.28 -18.97
C VAL A 54 2.13 0.83 -19.57
N LYS A 55 3.12 1.73 -19.61
CA LYS A 55 4.48 1.46 -20.06
C LYS A 55 5.43 1.53 -18.87
N GLY A 56 6.07 0.41 -18.54
CA GLY A 56 7.11 0.30 -17.55
C GLY A 56 8.51 0.49 -18.13
N ARG A 57 9.49 0.29 -17.27
CA ARG A 57 10.93 0.34 -17.59
C ARG A 57 11.49 -1.07 -17.60
N GLU A 58 12.31 -1.35 -18.59
CA GLU A 58 13.17 -2.52 -18.59
C GLU A 58 14.41 -2.24 -17.73
N GLY A 59 14.71 -3.15 -16.83
CA GLY A 59 15.89 -3.16 -15.98
C GLY A 59 16.91 -4.19 -16.47
N GLU A 60 17.94 -4.41 -15.68
CA GLU A 60 18.96 -5.42 -15.95
C GLU A 60 18.38 -6.84 -15.84
N ASN A 61 18.95 -7.79 -16.59
CA ASN A 61 18.61 -9.22 -16.52
C ASN A 61 17.13 -9.56 -16.80
N GLY A 62 16.47 -8.83 -17.68
CA GLY A 62 15.07 -9.08 -18.03
C GLY A 62 14.06 -8.69 -16.95
N GLN A 63 14.47 -7.89 -15.98
CA GLN A 63 13.55 -7.31 -15.00
C GLN A 63 12.72 -6.20 -15.61
N LEU A 64 11.49 -6.10 -15.16
CA LEU A 64 10.52 -5.10 -15.59
C LEU A 64 9.98 -4.36 -14.36
N CYS A 65 9.87 -3.05 -14.46
CA CYS A 65 9.35 -2.21 -13.38
C CYS A 65 8.31 -1.23 -13.91
N TRP A 66 7.20 -1.13 -13.23
CA TRP A 66 6.16 -0.12 -13.46
C TRP A 66 5.93 0.65 -12.18
N TYR A 67 6.04 1.96 -12.23
CA TYR A 67 5.90 2.84 -11.09
C TYR A 67 4.62 3.66 -11.19
N GLY A 68 3.97 3.89 -10.07
CA GLY A 68 2.87 4.84 -9.97
C GLY A 68 1.63 4.45 -10.78
N ILE A 69 1.31 3.17 -10.91
CA ILE A 69 0.07 2.73 -11.56
C ILE A 69 -1.10 3.08 -10.64
N PRO A 70 -2.10 3.88 -11.06
CA PRO A 70 -3.24 4.19 -10.22
C PRO A 70 -4.10 2.96 -9.96
N TYR A 71 -4.38 2.66 -8.72
CA TYR A 71 -5.37 1.68 -8.31
C TYR A 71 -6.65 2.32 -7.78
N GLY A 72 -6.60 3.63 -7.48
CA GLY A 72 -7.73 4.43 -7.03
C GLY A 72 -7.73 5.82 -7.67
N ALA A 73 -8.87 6.49 -7.64
CA ALA A 73 -8.98 7.89 -7.98
C ALA A 73 -8.31 8.76 -6.91
N ALA A 74 -7.83 9.94 -7.27
CA ALA A 74 -7.23 10.88 -6.35
C ALA A 74 -8.18 11.22 -5.19
N PRO A 75 -7.86 10.93 -3.93
CA PRO A 75 -8.71 11.22 -2.77
C PRO A 75 -8.57 12.68 -2.32
N THR A 76 -8.89 13.62 -3.21
CA THR A 76 -8.72 15.07 -3.01
C THR A 76 -10.06 15.77 -2.88
N GLY A 77 -10.05 16.98 -2.32
CA GLY A 77 -11.25 17.81 -2.21
C GLY A 77 -12.38 17.10 -1.45
N GLU A 78 -13.54 16.96 -2.07
CA GLU A 78 -14.70 16.28 -1.48
C GLU A 78 -14.51 14.77 -1.30
N SER A 79 -13.58 14.16 -2.05
CA SER A 79 -13.22 12.75 -1.91
C SER A 79 -12.20 12.49 -0.81
N ARG A 80 -11.65 13.53 -0.19
CA ARG A 80 -10.75 13.41 0.95
C ARG A 80 -11.43 12.69 2.07
N TRP A 81 -11.12 11.91 2.86
CA TRP A 81 -11.82 11.20 3.94
C TRP A 81 -13.09 10.47 3.51
N THR A 82 -13.11 9.98 2.27
CA THR A 82 -14.11 9.01 1.80
C THR A 82 -13.45 7.69 1.44
N ALA A 83 -14.26 6.64 1.23
CA ALA A 83 -13.76 5.38 0.69
C ALA A 83 -13.11 5.61 -0.69
N PRO A 84 -12.00 4.89 -1.01
CA PRO A 84 -11.34 5.04 -2.30
C PRO A 84 -12.28 4.64 -3.44
N GLN A 85 -12.24 5.43 -4.51
CA GLN A 85 -13.00 5.17 -5.72
C GLN A 85 -12.10 4.54 -6.79
N GLU A 86 -12.70 3.89 -7.78
CA GLU A 86 -11.96 3.39 -8.93
C GLU A 86 -11.28 4.51 -9.72
N PRO A 87 -10.09 4.28 -10.26
CA PRO A 87 -9.46 5.27 -11.13
C PRO A 87 -10.26 5.43 -12.43
N ALA A 88 -10.26 6.63 -12.99
CA ALA A 88 -10.80 6.85 -14.31
C ALA A 88 -10.04 6.02 -15.36
N ARG A 89 -10.74 5.50 -16.36
CA ARG A 89 -10.12 4.81 -17.49
C ARG A 89 -9.37 5.80 -18.39
N TRP A 90 -8.25 5.34 -18.93
CA TRP A 90 -7.45 6.13 -19.88
C TRP A 90 -7.22 5.33 -21.16
N LEU A 91 -7.10 6.06 -22.28
CA LEU A 91 -6.93 5.47 -23.61
C LEU A 91 -5.48 5.59 -24.13
N THR A 92 -4.74 6.59 -23.66
CA THR A 92 -3.33 6.79 -24.03
C THR A 92 -2.42 5.96 -23.14
N VAL A 93 -1.27 5.58 -23.66
CA VAL A 93 -0.27 4.86 -22.85
C VAL A 93 0.21 5.75 -21.70
N ARG A 94 -0.01 5.30 -20.46
CA ARG A 94 0.51 5.99 -19.27
C ARG A 94 1.97 5.61 -19.09
N ASP A 95 2.82 6.61 -18.94
CA ASP A 95 4.23 6.42 -18.63
C ASP A 95 4.39 6.08 -17.13
N CYS A 96 4.85 4.88 -16.85
CA CYS A 96 5.14 4.34 -15.53
C CYS A 96 6.62 3.96 -15.39
N THR A 97 7.52 4.68 -16.07
CA THR A 97 8.97 4.42 -16.06
C THR A 97 9.70 5.07 -14.89
N SER A 98 9.06 6.00 -14.19
CA SER A 98 9.63 6.75 -13.08
C SER A 98 8.72 6.69 -11.84
N PRO A 99 9.28 6.69 -10.62
CA PRO A 99 8.51 6.67 -9.39
C PRO A 99 7.49 7.80 -9.32
N ALA A 100 6.29 7.47 -8.83
CA ALA A 100 5.28 8.46 -8.48
C ALA A 100 5.64 9.15 -7.15
N PRO A 101 5.11 10.35 -6.89
CA PRO A 101 5.19 10.97 -5.57
C PRO A 101 4.61 10.05 -4.50
N ALA A 102 5.22 10.03 -3.33
CA ALA A 102 4.69 9.36 -2.15
C ALA A 102 3.35 9.98 -1.71
N ALA A 103 2.62 9.29 -0.83
CA ALA A 103 1.47 9.88 -0.16
C ALA A 103 1.89 11.12 0.64
N TYR A 104 0.97 12.11 0.71
CA TYR A 104 1.23 13.33 1.49
C TYR A 104 1.60 12.97 2.91
N GLN A 105 2.72 13.49 3.36
CA GLN A 105 3.29 13.23 4.67
C GLN A 105 4.12 14.42 5.15
N TYR A 106 4.29 14.51 6.47
CA TYR A 106 5.11 15.53 7.08
C TYR A 106 6.26 14.86 7.83
N THR A 107 7.47 15.21 7.46
CA THR A 107 8.69 14.82 8.19
C THR A 107 9.29 16.07 8.79
N THR A 108 10.44 16.54 8.33
CA THR A 108 10.95 17.88 8.64
C THR A 108 10.24 18.94 7.80
N PHE A 109 9.79 18.56 6.61
CA PHE A 109 9.05 19.38 5.65
C PHE A 109 7.88 18.56 5.08
N PRO A 110 6.79 19.24 4.62
CA PRO A 110 5.73 18.56 3.90
C PRO A 110 6.28 18.02 2.56
N LEU A 111 5.92 16.79 2.23
CA LEU A 111 6.30 16.15 0.97
C LEU A 111 5.19 15.21 0.50
N GLY A 112 5.24 14.84 -0.78
CA GLY A 112 4.27 13.94 -1.39
C GLY A 112 3.03 14.65 -1.92
N THR A 113 1.99 13.88 -2.19
CA THR A 113 0.74 14.36 -2.76
C THR A 113 -0.46 13.60 -2.20
N GLU A 114 -1.64 14.21 -2.19
CA GLU A 114 -2.88 13.50 -1.89
C GLU A 114 -3.30 12.56 -3.04
N ASP A 115 -2.92 12.85 -4.29
CA ASP A 115 -3.07 11.92 -5.43
C ASP A 115 -2.02 10.81 -5.33
N CYS A 116 -2.24 9.91 -4.39
CA CYS A 116 -1.25 8.91 -3.95
C CYS A 116 -1.71 7.46 -4.07
N LEU A 117 -2.95 7.20 -4.52
CA LEU A 117 -3.45 5.83 -4.60
C LEU A 117 -2.84 5.09 -5.79
N THR A 118 -1.54 4.83 -5.68
CA THR A 118 -0.71 4.21 -6.72
C THR A 118 0.03 3.00 -6.19
N LEU A 119 0.41 2.12 -7.09
CA LEU A 119 1.24 0.97 -6.78
C LEU A 119 2.40 0.85 -7.78
N ASP A 120 3.47 0.23 -7.31
CA ASP A 120 4.63 -0.13 -8.12
C ASP A 120 4.65 -1.65 -8.29
N ILE A 121 4.97 -2.11 -9.49
CA ILE A 121 5.09 -3.53 -9.81
C ILE A 121 6.50 -3.81 -10.30
N TYR A 122 7.08 -4.87 -9.77
CA TYR A 122 8.35 -5.43 -10.24
C TYR A 122 8.12 -6.88 -10.65
N SER A 123 8.59 -7.24 -11.83
CA SER A 123 8.41 -8.56 -12.40
C SER A 123 9.62 -8.96 -13.25
N SER A 124 9.54 -10.11 -13.87
CA SER A 124 10.48 -10.59 -14.89
C SER A 124 9.76 -10.79 -16.21
N ALA A 125 10.44 -10.54 -17.32
CA ALA A 125 9.91 -10.83 -18.67
C ALA A 125 9.52 -12.32 -18.82
N GLU A 126 10.15 -13.20 -18.06
CA GLU A 126 9.87 -14.64 -18.07
C GLU A 126 8.83 -15.07 -17.02
N ALA A 127 8.23 -14.10 -16.29
CA ALA A 127 7.26 -14.42 -15.24
C ALA A 127 6.02 -15.06 -15.83
N LYS A 128 5.67 -16.24 -15.32
CA LYS A 128 4.47 -16.99 -15.69
C LYS A 128 3.83 -17.52 -14.43
N LYS A 129 2.65 -17.00 -14.11
CA LYS A 129 1.86 -17.43 -12.94
C LYS A 129 2.71 -17.50 -11.65
N ARG A 130 3.54 -16.48 -11.42
CA ARG A 130 4.44 -16.40 -10.25
C ARG A 130 3.67 -15.99 -9.01
N PRO A 131 4.08 -16.45 -7.81
CA PRO A 131 3.55 -15.92 -6.56
C PRO A 131 3.64 -14.40 -6.53
N VAL A 132 2.65 -13.76 -5.90
CA VAL A 132 2.59 -12.31 -5.76
C VAL A 132 2.86 -11.92 -4.32
N LEU A 133 3.81 -11.04 -4.10
CA LEU A 133 4.09 -10.44 -2.80
C LEU A 133 3.63 -8.99 -2.82
N VAL A 134 2.56 -8.68 -2.09
CA VAL A 134 2.08 -7.31 -1.90
C VAL A 134 2.64 -6.77 -0.60
N TYR A 135 3.38 -5.66 -0.68
CA TYR A 135 4.10 -5.09 0.45
C TYR A 135 3.47 -3.79 0.95
N LEU A 136 3.29 -3.73 2.25
CA LEU A 136 2.86 -2.56 3.00
C LEU A 136 4.06 -2.00 3.76
N HIS A 137 4.47 -0.78 3.42
CA HIS A 137 5.58 -0.10 4.09
C HIS A 137 5.30 0.18 5.57
N GLY A 138 6.34 0.44 6.34
CA GLY A 138 6.24 0.81 7.75
C GLY A 138 5.74 2.23 7.93
N SER A 139 5.38 2.56 9.20
CA SER A 139 4.81 3.82 9.62
C SER A 139 3.43 4.15 9.03
N ALA A 140 2.51 4.55 9.89
CA ALA A 140 1.19 5.06 9.50
C ALA A 140 1.22 6.55 9.11
N ALA A 141 2.35 7.23 9.35
CA ALA A 141 2.51 8.67 9.14
C ALA A 141 3.45 9.02 7.98
N THR A 142 4.40 8.14 7.65
CA THR A 142 5.42 8.38 6.64
C THR A 142 5.72 7.08 5.87
N GLY A 143 6.41 7.18 4.74
CA GLY A 143 6.81 6.02 3.94
C GLY A 143 6.38 6.10 2.48
N SER A 144 6.73 5.09 1.71
CA SER A 144 6.35 4.99 0.30
C SER A 144 6.54 3.58 -0.25
N SER A 145 6.01 3.33 -1.44
CA SER A 145 6.23 2.11 -2.22
C SER A 145 7.69 1.80 -2.51
N LEU A 146 8.60 2.77 -2.33
CA LEU A 146 10.03 2.63 -2.59
C LEU A 146 10.84 2.15 -1.38
N GLU A 147 10.21 1.78 -0.27
CA GLU A 147 10.91 1.36 0.95
C GLU A 147 11.79 0.12 0.75
N LEU A 148 11.37 -0.81 -0.10
CA LEU A 148 12.12 -2.03 -0.39
C LEU A 148 12.62 -2.08 -1.85
N PRO A 149 13.80 -2.67 -2.09
CA PRO A 149 14.36 -2.87 -3.42
C PRO A 149 13.63 -4.02 -4.15
N GLY A 150 12.48 -3.73 -4.77
CA GLY A 150 11.62 -4.74 -5.40
C GLY A 150 12.31 -5.60 -6.45
N SER A 151 13.28 -5.04 -7.18
CA SER A 151 14.08 -5.78 -8.17
C SER A 151 14.88 -6.93 -7.57
N GLU A 152 15.44 -6.74 -6.38
CA GLU A 152 16.17 -7.81 -5.68
C GLU A 152 15.23 -8.92 -5.22
N LEU A 153 14.06 -8.56 -4.71
CA LEU A 153 13.04 -9.53 -4.29
C LEU A 153 12.54 -10.39 -5.47
N VAL A 154 12.29 -9.77 -6.62
CA VAL A 154 11.90 -10.50 -7.84
C VAL A 154 12.98 -11.50 -8.26
N ARG A 155 14.25 -11.08 -8.25
CA ARG A 155 15.38 -11.94 -8.62
C ARG A 155 15.53 -13.11 -7.64
N ASP A 156 15.53 -12.84 -6.34
CA ASP A 156 15.92 -13.80 -5.31
C ASP A 156 14.78 -14.71 -4.89
N ALA A 157 13.53 -14.21 -4.87
CA ALA A 157 12.36 -14.96 -4.48
C ALA A 157 11.54 -15.51 -5.67
N GLY A 158 11.82 -15.10 -6.90
CA GLY A 158 11.12 -15.54 -8.10
C GLY A 158 9.62 -15.18 -8.08
N CYS A 159 9.24 -14.08 -7.44
CA CYS A 159 7.86 -13.61 -7.32
C CYS A 159 7.61 -12.40 -8.21
N VAL A 160 6.35 -12.00 -8.33
CA VAL A 160 5.97 -10.64 -8.72
C VAL A 160 5.82 -9.83 -7.44
N PHE A 161 6.53 -8.72 -7.33
CA PHE A 161 6.50 -7.84 -6.17
C PHE A 161 5.67 -6.61 -6.46
N VAL A 162 4.76 -6.27 -5.54
CA VAL A 162 3.88 -5.11 -5.62
C VAL A 162 4.05 -4.29 -4.35
N ALA A 163 4.42 -3.03 -4.48
CA ALA A 163 4.52 -2.09 -3.37
C ALA A 163 3.44 -1.02 -3.48
N LEU A 164 2.80 -0.68 -2.37
CA LEU A 164 1.66 0.23 -2.35
C LEU A 164 2.04 1.58 -1.76
N ASN A 165 1.49 2.66 -2.35
CA ASN A 165 1.25 3.91 -1.67
C ASN A 165 -0.22 3.94 -1.24
N TYR A 166 -0.50 4.35 -0.02
CA TYR A 166 -1.83 4.51 0.55
C TYR A 166 -1.85 5.77 1.42
N ARG A 167 -3.02 6.30 1.73
CA ARG A 167 -3.14 7.52 2.54
C ARG A 167 -2.48 7.34 3.91
N LEU A 168 -1.77 8.36 4.37
CA LEU A 168 -1.00 8.39 5.60
C LEU A 168 -1.54 9.44 6.58
N GLY A 169 -1.11 9.38 7.84
CA GLY A 169 -1.44 10.34 8.86
C GLY A 169 -2.95 10.61 8.93
N LEU A 170 -3.32 11.87 9.05
CA LEU A 170 -4.71 12.29 9.14
C LEU A 170 -5.55 11.95 7.90
N PHE A 171 -4.93 11.82 6.73
CA PHE A 171 -5.65 11.46 5.50
C PHE A 171 -6.05 9.99 5.46
N GLY A 172 -5.25 9.12 6.10
CA GLY A 172 -5.50 7.66 6.18
C GLY A 172 -6.21 7.22 7.46
N TRP A 173 -6.01 7.96 8.55
CA TRP A 173 -6.42 7.57 9.90
C TRP A 173 -7.14 8.73 10.59
N ASN A 174 -8.42 8.89 10.33
CA ASN A 174 -9.20 10.00 10.85
C ASN A 174 -10.58 9.52 11.32
N CYS A 175 -10.79 9.50 12.62
CA CYS A 175 -12.06 9.12 13.26
C CYS A 175 -12.86 10.32 13.79
N LEU A 176 -12.57 11.55 13.36
CA LEU A 176 -13.37 12.72 13.73
C LEU A 176 -14.74 12.65 13.07
N PRO A 177 -15.85 12.58 13.81
CA PRO A 177 -17.19 12.47 13.24
C PRO A 177 -17.53 13.58 12.25
N ALA A 178 -17.03 14.79 12.50
CA ALA A 178 -17.23 15.95 11.63
C ALA A 178 -16.62 15.78 10.22
N LEU A 179 -15.59 14.95 10.06
CA LEU A 179 -14.91 14.72 8.78
C LEU A 179 -15.27 13.40 8.14
N THR A 180 -15.83 12.47 8.92
CA THR A 180 -16.18 11.12 8.45
C THR A 180 -17.69 10.92 8.31
N SER A 181 -18.49 11.96 8.53
CA SER A 181 -19.96 11.90 8.44
C SER A 181 -20.38 11.42 7.05
N GLY A 182 -21.13 10.31 7.03
CA GLY A 182 -21.58 9.66 5.78
C GLY A 182 -20.58 8.66 5.18
N SER A 183 -19.46 8.39 5.84
CA SER A 183 -18.50 7.36 5.45
C SER A 183 -18.59 6.15 6.38
N ASP A 184 -18.77 4.95 5.82
CA ASP A 184 -18.73 3.68 6.55
C ASP A 184 -17.29 3.30 6.99
N ALA A 185 -16.30 4.11 6.63
CA ALA A 185 -14.88 3.81 6.84
C ALA A 185 -14.45 3.88 8.32
N ALA A 186 -15.24 4.52 9.18
CA ALA A 186 -14.93 4.69 10.62
C ALA A 186 -13.47 5.15 10.88
N GLY A 187 -12.92 5.99 9.99
CA GLY A 187 -11.55 6.50 10.11
C GLY A 187 -10.43 5.60 9.58
N ASN A 188 -10.75 4.46 9.00
CA ASN A 188 -9.77 3.48 8.51
C ASN A 188 -9.56 3.58 6.98
N PHE A 189 -9.40 4.78 6.45
CA PHE A 189 -9.30 5.02 5.01
C PHE A 189 -8.08 4.31 4.39
N ALA A 190 -6.95 4.27 5.09
CA ALA A 190 -5.77 3.54 4.62
C ALA A 190 -6.02 2.03 4.47
N LEU A 191 -6.80 1.39 5.35
CA LEU A 191 -7.18 -0.02 5.20
C LEU A 191 -8.07 -0.23 3.97
N LEU A 192 -8.97 0.70 3.69
CA LEU A 192 -9.80 0.66 2.50
C LEU A 192 -8.98 0.89 1.22
N ASP A 193 -7.97 1.76 1.27
CA ASP A 193 -7.04 1.96 0.16
C ASP A 193 -6.29 0.66 -0.17
N ILE A 194 -5.79 -0.02 0.86
CA ILE A 194 -5.12 -1.32 0.70
C ILE A 194 -6.09 -2.37 0.14
N ALA A 195 -7.33 -2.40 0.63
CA ALA A 195 -8.36 -3.29 0.09
C ALA A 195 -8.60 -3.04 -1.41
N ARG A 196 -8.74 -1.78 -1.81
CA ARG A 196 -8.89 -1.39 -3.22
C ARG A 196 -7.67 -1.78 -4.06
N ALA A 197 -6.46 -1.60 -3.53
CA ALA A 197 -5.25 -2.03 -4.19
C ALA A 197 -5.20 -3.55 -4.40
N LEU A 198 -5.62 -4.32 -3.39
CA LEU A 198 -5.70 -5.78 -3.49
C LEU A 198 -6.74 -6.23 -4.53
N ASP A 199 -7.88 -5.57 -4.61
CA ASP A 199 -8.88 -5.83 -5.67
C ASP A 199 -8.27 -5.55 -7.05
N TRP A 200 -7.58 -4.42 -7.22
CA TRP A 200 -6.85 -4.10 -8.44
C TRP A 200 -5.79 -5.16 -8.79
N VAL A 201 -5.02 -5.63 -7.80
CA VAL A 201 -4.02 -6.69 -7.99
C VAL A 201 -4.67 -7.97 -8.49
N LYS A 202 -5.75 -8.42 -7.86
CA LYS A 202 -6.48 -9.64 -8.31
C LYS A 202 -6.93 -9.53 -9.77
N GLU A 203 -7.40 -8.38 -10.17
CA GLU A 203 -7.94 -8.15 -11.51
C GLU A 203 -6.87 -8.02 -12.59
N ASN A 204 -5.65 -7.55 -12.25
CA ASN A 204 -4.67 -7.14 -13.25
C ASN A 204 -3.33 -7.90 -13.19
N ILE A 205 -2.96 -8.52 -12.06
CA ILE A 205 -1.59 -9.00 -11.84
C ILE A 205 -1.16 -10.11 -12.79
N HIS A 206 -2.11 -10.86 -13.33
CA HIS A 206 -1.84 -11.89 -14.34
C HIS A 206 -1.17 -11.32 -15.60
N ARG A 207 -1.42 -10.05 -15.93
CA ARG A 207 -0.82 -9.33 -17.07
C ARG A 207 0.66 -8.99 -16.83
N PHE A 208 1.06 -9.00 -15.58
CA PHE A 208 2.42 -8.78 -15.11
C PHE A 208 3.12 -10.09 -14.72
N GLY A 209 2.53 -11.24 -15.11
CA GLY A 209 3.08 -12.57 -14.85
C GLY A 209 2.80 -13.13 -13.46
N GLY A 210 1.96 -12.47 -12.64
CA GLY A 210 1.58 -12.92 -11.31
C GLY A 210 0.39 -13.88 -11.29
N ASP A 211 0.27 -14.63 -10.21
CA ASP A 211 -0.85 -15.52 -9.90
C ASP A 211 -1.82 -14.83 -8.91
N ALA A 212 -2.99 -14.46 -9.39
CA ALA A 212 -4.03 -13.83 -8.59
C ALA A 212 -4.60 -14.73 -7.47
N ASP A 213 -4.39 -16.04 -7.57
CA ASP A 213 -4.79 -17.02 -6.57
C ASP A 213 -3.67 -17.35 -5.57
N ASN A 214 -2.52 -16.69 -5.71
CA ASN A 214 -1.36 -16.89 -4.83
C ASN A 214 -0.75 -15.56 -4.38
N ILE A 215 -1.56 -14.74 -3.72
CA ILE A 215 -1.19 -13.43 -3.18
C ILE A 215 -0.79 -13.57 -1.71
N THR A 216 0.39 -13.10 -1.36
CA THR A 216 0.85 -12.93 0.03
C THR A 216 0.88 -11.45 0.36
N LEU A 217 0.11 -11.04 1.35
CA LEU A 217 0.17 -9.69 1.91
C LEU A 217 1.27 -9.66 2.97
N CYS A 218 2.26 -8.79 2.81
CA CYS A 218 3.38 -8.66 3.73
C CYS A 218 3.51 -7.21 4.18
N GLY A 219 3.83 -7.00 5.44
CA GLY A 219 4.09 -5.64 5.94
C GLY A 219 5.07 -5.62 7.10
N PHE A 220 5.77 -4.49 7.23
CA PHE A 220 6.72 -4.25 8.30
C PHE A 220 6.20 -3.16 9.25
N SER A 221 6.43 -3.30 10.57
CA SER A 221 6.02 -2.34 11.60
C SER A 221 4.52 -2.04 11.52
N ASP A 222 4.09 -0.80 11.24
CA ASP A 222 2.68 -0.47 11.04
C ASP A 222 2.08 -1.18 9.81
N GLY A 223 2.86 -1.38 8.73
CA GLY A 223 2.46 -2.25 7.61
C GLY A 223 2.15 -3.67 8.05
N GLY A 224 2.95 -4.22 8.98
CA GLY A 224 2.70 -5.52 9.60
C GLY A 224 1.42 -5.52 10.46
N ARG A 225 1.15 -4.44 11.19
CA ARG A 225 -0.11 -4.26 11.93
C ARG A 225 -1.31 -4.25 10.99
N MET A 226 -1.22 -3.51 9.88
CA MET A 226 -2.27 -3.46 8.86
C MET A 226 -2.48 -4.83 8.21
N ALA A 227 -1.42 -5.55 7.86
CA ALA A 227 -1.52 -6.90 7.30
C ALA A 227 -2.23 -7.86 8.27
N ALA A 228 -1.91 -7.79 9.57
CA ALA A 228 -2.56 -8.60 10.59
C ALA A 228 -4.05 -8.21 10.79
N ALA A 229 -4.37 -6.91 10.79
CA ALA A 229 -5.74 -6.42 10.88
C ALA A 229 -6.60 -6.88 9.70
N LEU A 230 -6.06 -6.77 8.47
CA LEU A 230 -6.73 -7.23 7.25
C LEU A 230 -6.94 -8.75 7.26
N ALA A 231 -5.95 -9.52 7.73
CA ALA A 231 -6.08 -10.98 7.85
C ALA A 231 -7.12 -11.41 8.89
N GLY A 232 -7.28 -10.64 9.96
CA GLY A 232 -8.29 -10.89 11.01
C GLY A 232 -9.71 -10.45 10.63
N SER A 233 -9.87 -9.60 9.63
CA SER A 233 -11.17 -9.04 9.25
C SER A 233 -11.88 -9.90 8.20
N PRO A 234 -13.15 -10.28 8.42
CA PRO A 234 -13.94 -11.00 7.42
C PRO A 234 -14.11 -10.25 6.09
N LEU A 235 -14.06 -8.90 6.13
CA LEU A 235 -14.25 -8.05 4.95
C LEU A 235 -13.17 -8.23 3.88
N PHE A 236 -12.00 -8.79 4.23
CA PHE A 236 -10.84 -8.84 3.34
C PHE A 236 -10.41 -10.26 2.99
N ARG A 237 -11.13 -11.30 3.47
CA ARG A 237 -10.72 -12.71 3.40
C ARG A 237 -10.41 -13.23 2.01
N GLU A 238 -11.05 -12.74 0.98
CA GLU A 238 -10.90 -13.27 -0.38
C GLU A 238 -9.89 -12.50 -1.24
N ARG A 239 -9.23 -11.48 -0.66
CA ARG A 239 -8.31 -10.62 -1.41
C ARG A 239 -6.88 -11.14 -1.47
N PHE A 240 -6.51 -12.00 -0.54
CA PHE A 240 -5.19 -12.64 -0.48
C PHE A 240 -5.28 -14.01 0.20
N GLN A 241 -4.29 -14.87 -0.03
CA GLN A 241 -4.28 -16.22 0.52
C GLN A 241 -3.39 -16.35 1.75
N LYS A 242 -2.40 -15.47 1.89
CA LYS A 242 -1.40 -15.52 2.97
C LYS A 242 -1.12 -14.11 3.49
N ALA A 243 -0.78 -14.02 4.77
CA ALA A 243 -0.34 -12.77 5.37
C ALA A 243 0.95 -12.99 6.18
N VAL A 244 1.87 -12.02 6.10
CA VAL A 244 3.11 -11.97 6.87
C VAL A 244 3.19 -10.61 7.56
N ALA A 245 3.14 -10.62 8.89
CA ALA A 245 3.29 -9.43 9.71
C ALA A 245 4.68 -9.43 10.36
N ILE A 246 5.53 -8.50 9.95
CA ILE A 246 6.89 -8.38 10.49
C ILE A 246 6.91 -7.22 11.48
N SER A 247 7.23 -7.53 12.75
CA SER A 247 7.31 -6.54 13.84
C SER A 247 6.04 -5.70 14.04
N GLY A 248 4.89 -6.17 13.56
CA GLY A 248 3.59 -5.54 13.74
C GLY A 248 2.88 -6.09 14.98
N GLY A 249 2.62 -5.23 15.97
CA GLY A 249 1.78 -5.56 17.12
C GLY A 249 0.32 -5.25 16.82
N LEU A 250 -0.61 -6.15 17.20
CA LEU A 250 -2.04 -5.83 17.16
C LEU A 250 -2.37 -4.95 18.38
N SER A 251 -2.79 -3.73 18.12
CA SER A 251 -3.46 -2.88 19.11
C SER A 251 -4.73 -2.34 18.49
N LEU A 252 -5.85 -2.56 19.16
CA LEU A 252 -7.13 -1.97 18.79
C LEU A 252 -7.32 -0.74 19.67
N ALA A 253 -7.68 0.38 19.07
CA ALA A 253 -8.09 1.57 19.78
C ALA A 253 -9.61 1.57 19.90
N ASP A 254 -10.13 2.01 21.03
CA ASP A 254 -11.53 2.36 21.17
C ASP A 254 -11.84 3.56 20.27
N PRO A 255 -12.86 3.50 19.39
CA PRO A 255 -13.14 4.59 18.45
C PRO A 255 -13.44 5.93 19.10
N ASP A 256 -14.18 5.92 20.22
CA ASP A 256 -14.58 7.15 20.92
C ASP A 256 -13.37 7.79 21.61
N ALA A 257 -12.54 6.97 22.26
CA ALA A 257 -11.30 7.46 22.86
C ALA A 257 -10.30 7.98 21.81
N ALA A 258 -10.23 7.34 20.65
CA ALA A 258 -9.40 7.80 19.55
C ALA A 258 -9.93 9.12 18.95
N ALA A 259 -11.24 9.25 18.77
CA ALA A 259 -11.88 10.47 18.29
C ALA A 259 -11.69 11.64 19.28
N GLN A 260 -11.85 11.36 20.58
CA GLN A 260 -11.60 12.38 21.61
C GLN A 260 -10.16 12.87 21.60
N LYS A 261 -9.19 11.96 21.58
CA LYS A 261 -7.76 12.31 21.54
C LYS A 261 -7.42 13.11 20.28
N LEU A 262 -8.00 12.75 19.15
CA LEU A 262 -7.81 13.46 17.90
C LEU A 262 -8.44 14.86 17.97
N ALA A 263 -9.66 14.97 18.51
CA ALA A 263 -10.34 16.24 18.72
C ALA A 263 -9.55 17.19 19.64
N GLU A 264 -8.98 16.67 20.73
CA GLU A 264 -8.13 17.45 21.64
C GLU A 264 -6.90 18.02 20.92
N ASN A 265 -6.25 17.23 20.06
CA ASN A 265 -5.10 17.67 19.27
C ASN A 265 -5.48 18.72 18.20
N PHE A 266 -6.71 18.66 17.71
CA PHE A 266 -7.23 19.59 16.69
C PHE A 266 -8.17 20.66 17.25
N ALA A 267 -8.40 20.72 18.57
CA ALA A 267 -9.24 21.73 19.20
C ALA A 267 -8.87 23.19 18.85
N PRO A 268 -7.60 23.54 18.59
CA PRO A 268 -7.25 24.86 18.09
C PRO A 268 -7.72 25.14 16.67
N LEU A 269 -8.09 24.10 15.92
CA LEU A 269 -8.67 24.19 14.59
C LEU A 269 -10.18 24.19 14.77
N ALA A 270 -10.78 25.38 14.91
CA ALA A 270 -12.22 25.51 15.11
C ALA A 270 -12.98 24.72 14.04
N VAL A 271 -13.90 23.87 14.47
CA VAL A 271 -14.82 23.14 13.60
C VAL A 271 -16.19 23.77 13.72
N GLU A 272 -16.66 24.44 12.68
CA GLU A 272 -18.02 24.96 12.58
C GLU A 272 -18.81 24.11 11.57
N ASP A 273 -20.04 23.73 11.94
CA ASP A 273 -20.96 22.98 11.09
C ASP A 273 -20.38 21.69 10.46
N GLY A 274 -19.53 20.99 11.22
CA GLY A 274 -18.89 19.76 10.72
C GLY A 274 -17.77 19.99 9.70
N ARG A 275 -17.35 21.25 9.52
CA ARG A 275 -16.21 21.62 8.68
C ARG A 275 -15.18 22.34 9.53
N PHE A 276 -13.91 22.25 9.15
CA PHE A 276 -12.91 23.13 9.72
C PHE A 276 -13.26 24.58 9.35
N ALA A 277 -13.62 25.37 10.36
CA ALA A 277 -13.98 26.76 10.14
C ALA A 277 -12.80 27.47 9.53
N ASP A 278 -13.04 28.09 8.40
CA ASP A 278 -12.29 29.12 7.69
C ASP A 278 -10.84 29.39 8.16
N THR A 279 -10.17 28.37 8.52
CA THR A 279 -8.77 28.42 8.80
C THR A 279 -8.01 28.21 7.52
N ALA A 280 -6.76 28.57 7.50
CA ALA A 280 -5.83 28.31 6.42
C ALA A 280 -5.87 26.87 5.84
N TRP A 281 -6.52 25.94 6.54
CA TRP A 281 -6.77 24.57 6.16
C TRP A 281 -7.86 24.42 5.08
N ALA A 282 -9.01 25.03 5.28
CA ALA A 282 -10.14 24.92 4.35
C ALA A 282 -9.88 25.70 3.05
N ARG A 283 -9.14 26.80 3.13
CA ARG A 283 -8.81 27.64 1.96
C ARG A 283 -7.61 27.17 1.16
N ARG A 284 -6.75 26.34 1.71
CA ARG A 284 -5.60 25.78 0.99
C ARG A 284 -5.95 24.42 0.40
N SER A 285 -6.96 24.41 -0.44
CA SER A 285 -7.29 23.27 -1.32
C SER A 285 -6.23 23.01 -2.40
N GLU A 286 -5.16 23.76 -2.39
CA GLU A 286 -3.97 23.47 -3.19
C GLU A 286 -3.24 22.29 -2.56
N PRO A 287 -3.03 21.17 -3.29
CA PRO A 287 -2.53 19.90 -2.74
C PRO A 287 -1.17 19.98 -2.03
N ASN A 288 -0.44 21.06 -2.16
CA ASN A 288 0.94 21.17 -1.71
C ASN A 288 1.17 22.10 -0.50
N ASN A 289 0.11 22.56 0.17
CA ASN A 289 0.25 23.63 1.16
C ASN A 289 -0.46 23.41 2.49
N LEU A 290 -0.72 22.17 2.89
CA LEU A 290 -1.29 21.90 4.22
C LEU A 290 -0.17 21.78 5.27
N PRO A 291 0.06 22.79 6.13
CA PRO A 291 0.88 22.56 7.31
C PRO A 291 0.11 21.62 8.24
N LEU A 292 0.72 20.53 8.66
CA LEU A 292 0.23 19.77 9.80
C LEU A 292 0.45 20.63 11.07
N PRO A 293 -0.44 20.53 12.07
CA PRO A 293 -0.22 21.18 13.35
C PRO A 293 1.12 20.75 13.95
N ASP A 294 1.82 21.68 14.58
CA ASP A 294 3.04 21.38 15.32
C ASP A 294 2.73 20.30 16.38
N GLY A 295 3.37 19.16 16.27
CA GLY A 295 3.26 18.07 17.23
C GLY A 295 2.49 16.83 16.79
N CYS A 296 2.14 16.67 15.52
CA CYS A 296 1.62 15.40 14.96
C CYS A 296 2.75 14.52 14.42
#